data_27f2a680cc15457358961302a5740f40
#
_entry.id   27f2a680cc15457358961302a5740f40
#
_cell.length_a   1.000
_cell.length_b   1.000
_cell.length_c   1.000
_cell.angle_alpha   90.00
_cell.angle_beta   90.00
_cell.angle_gamma   90.00
#
_symmetry.space_group_name_H-M   'P 1'
#
loop_
_entity.id
_entity.type
_entity.pdbx_description
1 polymer ?
#
loop_
_entity_poly.entity_id
_entity_poly.type
_entity_poly.pdbx_seq_one_letter_code
_entity_poly.pdbx_strand_id
1 'polypeptide(L)'
;KIKNGTVVIRNNYNMEILANFITEDKLELPNLTNFKIVGILQNGHILRGEDFFIERLNNMYFKVSYDAFFQINLGITEHLFSLLLELAPKDKCVLDLFCGTGTLGLTLAPFSKKVYGIEINKNATINATYNAKINGLNNCFYLCGDANELISKINDKIDLVIIDPPRSGMSKNGIELLKKVNASDIIYIACDPITLARDINYLKNDYSIKSVIGLDMFSFTYHVETICYLTKK
;
A
#
# COMPACT_ATOMS: atom_id res chain seq x y z
N LYS A 1 30.50 -18.09 0.06
CA LYS A 1 29.76 -18.87 -0.96
C LYS A 1 28.56 -19.49 -0.28
N ILE A 2 27.34 -19.01 -0.63
CA ILE A 2 26.10 -19.54 -0.06
C ILE A 2 25.85 -20.91 -0.66
N LYS A 3 25.60 -21.92 0.16
CA LYS A 3 25.26 -23.29 -0.25
C LYS A 3 23.75 -23.46 -0.37
N ASN A 4 23.02 -22.91 0.61
CA ASN A 4 21.56 -22.96 0.65
C ASN A 4 21.01 -21.61 1.11
N GLY A 5 20.03 -21.08 0.38
CA GLY A 5 19.37 -19.84 0.75
C GLY A 5 18.70 -19.15 -0.41
N THR A 6 18.02 -18.07 -0.08
CA THR A 6 17.36 -17.18 -1.04
C THR A 6 17.93 -15.78 -0.87
N VAL A 7 18.06 -15.03 -1.95
CA VAL A 7 18.35 -13.60 -1.87
C VAL A 7 17.15 -12.83 -2.44
N VAL A 8 16.66 -11.86 -1.67
CA VAL A 8 15.68 -10.90 -2.13
C VAL A 8 16.42 -9.61 -2.47
N ILE A 9 16.38 -9.22 -3.73
CA ILE A 9 17.01 -8.00 -4.21
C ILE A 9 15.89 -7.04 -4.63
N ARG A 10 15.98 -5.81 -4.15
CA ARG A 10 15.11 -4.70 -4.54
C ARG A 10 15.96 -3.56 -5.05
N ASN A 11 15.43 -2.81 -5.99
CA ASN A 11 16.02 -1.57 -6.45
C ASN A 11 14.96 -0.48 -6.56
N ASN A 12 15.37 0.76 -6.45
CA ASN A 12 14.52 1.94 -6.59
C ASN A 12 14.76 2.65 -7.94
N TYR A 13 14.02 3.75 -8.16
CA TYR A 13 14.13 4.61 -9.35
C TYR A 13 15.57 5.09 -9.63
N ASN A 14 16.42 5.19 -8.60
CA ASN A 14 17.81 5.68 -8.69
C ASN A 14 18.84 4.55 -8.86
N MET A 15 18.36 3.32 -9.11
CA MET A 15 19.16 2.08 -9.20
C MET A 15 19.95 1.78 -7.93
N GLU A 16 19.46 2.23 -6.78
CA GLU A 16 19.98 1.86 -5.47
C GLU A 16 19.46 0.48 -5.10
N ILE A 17 20.35 -0.37 -4.60
CA ILE A 17 20.08 -1.79 -4.36
C ILE A 17 20.02 -2.06 -2.85
N LEU A 18 18.96 -2.77 -2.45
CA LEU A 18 18.79 -3.35 -1.11
C LEU A 18 18.70 -4.86 -1.26
N ALA A 19 19.61 -5.59 -0.61
CA ALA A 19 19.69 -7.04 -0.68
C ALA A 19 19.49 -7.68 0.70
N ASN A 20 18.56 -8.63 0.82
CA ASN A 20 18.37 -9.45 2.02
C ASN A 20 18.65 -10.90 1.70
N PHE A 21 19.66 -11.46 2.33
CA PHE A 21 20.05 -12.87 2.21
C PHE A 21 19.34 -13.67 3.30
N ILE A 22 18.51 -14.61 2.88
CA ILE A 22 17.80 -15.54 3.77
C ILE A 22 18.60 -16.84 3.79
N THR A 23 19.52 -16.98 4.73
CA THR A 23 20.44 -18.13 4.83
C THR A 23 21.08 -18.21 6.22
N GLU A 24 21.38 -19.44 6.66
CA GLU A 24 22.18 -19.70 7.85
C GLU A 24 23.70 -19.74 7.55
N ASP A 25 24.08 -19.73 6.26
CA ASP A 25 25.49 -19.71 5.88
C ASP A 25 26.14 -18.38 6.28
N LYS A 26 27.40 -18.42 6.72
CA LYS A 26 28.18 -17.21 6.99
C LYS A 26 28.41 -16.47 5.68
N LEU A 27 27.99 -15.20 5.65
CA LEU A 27 28.18 -14.32 4.49
C LEU A 27 29.54 -13.64 4.57
N GLU A 28 30.30 -13.78 3.49
CA GLU A 28 31.49 -12.96 3.21
C GLU A 28 31.09 -11.96 2.11
N LEU A 29 31.01 -10.69 2.48
CA LEU A 29 30.58 -9.65 1.54
C LEU A 29 31.70 -9.34 0.55
N PRO A 30 31.45 -9.50 -0.76
CA PRO A 30 32.42 -9.12 -1.78
C PRO A 30 32.56 -7.59 -1.85
N ASN A 31 33.62 -7.13 -2.51
CA ASN A 31 33.72 -5.73 -2.87
C ASN A 31 32.75 -5.43 -4.01
N LEU A 32 31.70 -4.65 -3.72
CA LEU A 32 30.60 -4.32 -4.66
C LEU A 32 30.61 -2.82 -5.03
N THR A 33 31.80 -2.23 -5.21
CA THR A 33 31.97 -0.80 -5.50
C THR A 33 31.29 -0.33 -6.80
N ASN A 34 31.02 -1.26 -7.73
CA ASN A 34 30.37 -0.93 -9.01
C ASN A 34 28.83 -0.84 -8.92
N PHE A 35 28.26 -1.08 -7.75
CA PHE A 35 26.81 -1.05 -7.53
C PHE A 35 26.46 -0.01 -6.47
N LYS A 36 25.34 0.67 -6.64
CA LYS A 36 24.77 1.57 -5.64
C LYS A 36 24.05 0.77 -4.54
N ILE A 37 24.80 0.08 -3.69
CA ILE A 37 24.21 -0.73 -2.62
C ILE A 37 23.94 0.16 -1.42
N VAL A 38 22.66 0.35 -1.08
CA VAL A 38 22.23 1.11 0.10
C VAL A 38 22.19 0.23 1.35
N GLY A 39 21.90 -1.07 1.19
CA GLY A 39 21.87 -1.98 2.33
C GLY A 39 22.08 -3.44 1.96
N ILE A 40 22.72 -4.18 2.86
CA ILE A 40 22.85 -5.63 2.81
C ILE A 40 22.42 -6.18 4.16
N LEU A 41 21.47 -7.12 4.12
CA LEU A 41 20.92 -7.77 5.29
C LEU A 41 21.13 -9.29 5.22
N GLN A 42 21.15 -9.94 6.39
CA GLN A 42 21.03 -11.39 6.52
C GLN A 42 19.89 -11.69 7.49
N ASN A 43 18.88 -12.44 7.04
CA ASN A 43 17.68 -12.78 7.82
C ASN A 43 17.04 -11.53 8.46
N GLY A 44 17.05 -10.39 7.74
CA GLY A 44 16.55 -9.11 8.21
C GLY A 44 17.50 -8.31 9.12
N HIS A 45 18.67 -8.86 9.50
CA HIS A 45 19.68 -8.13 10.27
C HIS A 45 20.62 -7.38 9.35
N ILE A 46 20.84 -6.10 9.64
CA ILE A 46 21.73 -5.24 8.84
C ILE A 46 23.17 -5.69 9.00
N LEU A 47 23.81 -6.06 7.88
CA LEU A 47 25.24 -6.32 7.80
C LEU A 47 26.01 -5.08 7.34
N ARG A 48 25.39 -4.27 6.48
CA ARG A 48 25.98 -3.02 5.93
C ARG A 48 24.88 -2.08 5.48
N GLY A 49 25.03 -0.77 5.74
CA GLY A 49 24.16 0.28 5.26
C GLY A 49 22.80 0.33 5.97
N GLU A 50 21.74 0.56 5.21
CA GLU A 50 20.37 0.75 5.69
C GLU A 50 19.49 -0.49 5.42
N ASP A 51 18.37 -0.58 6.12
CA ASP A 51 17.34 -1.62 5.90
C ASP A 51 16.23 -1.16 4.94
N PHE A 52 16.40 -0.03 4.29
CA PHE A 52 15.44 0.58 3.38
C PHE A 52 16.11 1.34 2.25
N PHE A 53 15.33 1.71 1.25
CA PHE A 53 15.64 2.75 0.28
C PHE A 53 14.49 3.76 0.20
N ILE A 54 14.74 4.90 -0.46
CA ILE A 54 13.70 5.86 -0.80
C ILE A 54 13.30 5.64 -2.27
N GLU A 55 12.01 5.36 -2.49
CA GLU A 55 11.41 5.34 -3.82
C GLU A 55 10.77 6.68 -4.13
N ARG A 56 10.79 7.06 -5.40
CA ARG A 56 10.10 8.25 -5.90
C ARG A 56 8.98 7.85 -6.85
N LEU A 57 7.76 8.33 -6.58
CA LEU A 57 6.58 8.03 -7.38
C LEU A 57 5.65 9.26 -7.37
N ASN A 58 5.25 9.76 -8.56
CA ASN A 58 4.39 10.95 -8.71
C ASN A 58 4.84 12.17 -7.86
N ASN A 59 6.13 12.50 -7.88
CA ASN A 59 6.74 13.59 -7.11
C ASN A 59 6.67 13.42 -5.58
N MET A 60 6.31 12.25 -5.08
CA MET A 60 6.34 11.89 -3.68
C MET A 60 7.47 10.91 -3.38
N TYR A 61 7.94 10.92 -2.16
CA TYR A 61 9.01 10.05 -1.68
C TYR A 61 8.46 9.03 -0.70
N PHE A 62 8.86 7.77 -0.87
CA PHE A 62 8.41 6.66 -0.04
C PHE A 62 9.58 5.88 0.51
N LYS A 63 9.69 5.79 1.84
CA LYS A 63 10.57 4.83 2.49
C LYS A 63 10.01 3.44 2.29
N VAL A 64 10.81 2.55 1.71
CA VAL A 64 10.47 1.16 1.47
C VAL A 64 11.48 0.29 2.21
N SER A 65 11.06 -0.32 3.31
CA SER A 65 11.89 -1.25 4.09
C SER A 65 12.03 -2.59 3.38
N TYR A 66 13.05 -3.35 3.72
CA TYR A 66 13.38 -4.63 3.09
C TYR A 66 12.21 -5.65 3.10
N ASP A 67 11.34 -5.59 4.10
CA ASP A 67 10.18 -6.47 4.33
C ASP A 67 8.83 -5.83 3.97
N ALA A 68 8.81 -4.52 3.59
CA ALA A 68 7.58 -3.85 3.23
C ALA A 68 7.11 -4.24 1.83
N PHE A 69 5.80 -4.38 1.67
CA PHE A 69 5.21 -4.45 0.33
C PHE A 69 5.33 -3.09 -0.37
N PHE A 70 5.68 -3.10 -1.63
CA PHE A 70 5.63 -1.95 -2.53
C PHE A 70 5.36 -2.44 -3.95
N GLN A 71 4.60 -1.66 -4.73
CA GLN A 71 4.24 -2.00 -6.10
C GLN A 71 5.49 -2.11 -6.99
N ILE A 72 5.56 -3.20 -7.77
CA ILE A 72 6.75 -3.52 -8.58
C ILE A 72 6.77 -2.82 -9.94
N ASN A 73 5.60 -2.50 -10.48
CA ASN A 73 5.45 -1.82 -11.77
C ASN A 73 5.17 -0.33 -11.54
N LEU A 74 6.23 0.47 -11.41
CA LEU A 74 6.12 1.88 -11.06
C LEU A 74 5.32 2.69 -12.09
N GLY A 75 5.46 2.39 -13.39
CA GLY A 75 4.72 3.12 -14.43
C GLY A 75 3.20 2.91 -14.34
N ILE A 76 2.76 1.67 -14.11
CA ILE A 76 1.33 1.38 -13.91
C ILE A 76 0.86 1.90 -12.55
N THR A 77 1.71 1.90 -11.53
CA THR A 77 1.38 2.49 -10.22
C THR A 77 1.17 4.00 -10.31
N GLU A 78 1.97 4.72 -11.09
CA GLU A 78 1.74 6.15 -11.36
C GLU A 78 0.41 6.40 -12.08
N HIS A 79 0.04 5.52 -12.99
CA HIS A 79 -1.26 5.57 -13.66
C HIS A 79 -2.41 5.26 -12.67
N LEU A 80 -2.25 4.25 -11.81
CA LEU A 80 -3.19 3.96 -10.71
C LEU A 80 -3.41 5.18 -9.83
N PHE A 81 -2.33 5.87 -9.43
CA PHE A 81 -2.43 7.08 -8.60
C PHE A 81 -3.13 8.23 -9.33
N SER A 82 -2.89 8.38 -10.63
CA SER A 82 -3.58 9.39 -11.44
C SER A 82 -5.08 9.12 -11.51
N LEU A 83 -5.49 7.87 -11.72
CA LEU A 83 -6.89 7.45 -11.68
C LEU A 83 -7.51 7.64 -10.29
N LEU A 84 -6.77 7.33 -9.23
CA LEU A 84 -7.23 7.54 -7.87
C LEU A 84 -7.53 9.02 -7.60
N LEU A 85 -6.66 9.93 -8.07
CA LEU A 85 -6.85 11.39 -7.96
C LEU A 85 -8.03 11.91 -8.79
N GLU A 86 -8.33 11.28 -9.93
CA GLU A 86 -9.46 11.60 -10.78
C GLU A 86 -10.79 11.14 -10.15
N LEU A 87 -10.81 9.91 -9.61
CA LEU A 87 -12.01 9.29 -9.06
C LEU A 87 -12.38 9.83 -7.67
N ALA A 88 -11.37 10.14 -6.83
CA ALA A 88 -11.61 10.49 -5.44
C ALA A 88 -12.23 11.88 -5.29
N PRO A 89 -13.31 12.03 -4.51
CA PRO A 89 -13.88 13.34 -4.20
C PRO A 89 -12.90 14.15 -3.34
N LYS A 90 -12.77 15.46 -3.64
CA LYS A 90 -11.86 16.38 -2.94
C LYS A 90 -12.46 16.88 -1.61
N ASP A 91 -11.59 17.40 -0.74
CA ASP A 91 -11.96 17.97 0.57
C ASP A 91 -12.73 17.01 1.47
N LYS A 92 -12.38 15.72 1.42
CA LYS A 92 -12.99 14.63 2.17
C LYS A 92 -12.11 14.11 3.28
N CYS A 93 -12.75 13.50 4.27
CA CYS A 93 -12.10 12.67 5.26
C CYS A 93 -11.97 11.25 4.70
N VAL A 94 -10.73 10.80 4.48
CA VAL A 94 -10.40 9.54 3.82
C VAL A 94 -9.95 8.52 4.85
N LEU A 95 -10.41 7.28 4.71
CA LEU A 95 -9.91 6.11 5.42
C LEU A 95 -9.24 5.17 4.41
N ASP A 96 -7.96 4.90 4.61
CA ASP A 96 -7.15 3.96 3.84
C ASP A 96 -7.01 2.66 4.66
N LEU A 97 -7.76 1.62 4.28
CA LEU A 97 -7.74 0.31 4.94
C LEU A 97 -6.71 -0.59 4.27
N PHE A 98 -5.90 -1.28 5.08
CA PHE A 98 -4.74 -2.04 4.64
C PHE A 98 -3.69 -1.12 4.00
N CYS A 99 -3.48 0.04 4.61
CA CYS A 99 -2.73 1.14 3.98
C CYS A 99 -1.25 0.83 3.70
N GLY A 100 -0.69 -0.25 4.26
CA GLY A 100 0.71 -0.61 4.08
C GLY A 100 1.63 0.56 4.46
N THR A 101 2.48 0.97 3.53
CA THR A 101 3.38 2.13 3.69
C THR A 101 2.70 3.48 3.42
N GLY A 102 1.36 3.48 3.28
CA GLY A 102 0.52 4.67 3.14
C GLY A 102 0.42 5.23 1.72
N THR A 103 0.82 4.49 0.70
CA THR A 103 0.96 5.01 -0.67
C THR A 103 -0.33 5.60 -1.25
N LEU A 104 -1.46 4.93 -1.08
CA LEU A 104 -2.75 5.36 -1.64
C LEU A 104 -3.29 6.58 -0.89
N GLY A 105 -3.34 6.49 0.44
CA GLY A 105 -3.80 7.60 1.28
C GLY A 105 -2.94 8.85 1.13
N LEU A 106 -1.61 8.71 1.08
CA LEU A 106 -0.68 9.82 0.87
C LEU A 106 -0.89 10.50 -0.49
N THR A 107 -1.18 9.72 -1.53
CA THR A 107 -1.49 10.27 -2.86
C THR A 107 -2.71 11.21 -2.81
N LEU A 108 -3.71 10.90 -2.01
CA LEU A 108 -4.91 11.73 -1.85
C LEU A 108 -4.74 12.87 -0.83
N ALA A 109 -3.77 12.78 0.07
CA ALA A 109 -3.63 13.71 1.20
C ALA A 109 -3.58 15.19 0.81
N PRO A 110 -2.88 15.61 -0.28
CA PRO A 110 -2.86 17.02 -0.71
C PRO A 110 -4.24 17.60 -1.05
N PHE A 111 -5.22 16.73 -1.36
CA PHE A 111 -6.57 17.11 -1.80
C PHE A 111 -7.65 16.69 -0.78
N SER A 112 -7.25 16.21 0.39
CA SER A 112 -8.13 15.71 1.43
C SER A 112 -8.09 16.59 2.68
N LYS A 113 -9.19 16.62 3.44
CA LYS A 113 -9.20 17.25 4.76
C LYS A 113 -8.31 16.50 5.74
N LYS A 114 -8.49 15.19 5.81
CA LYS A 114 -7.72 14.27 6.64
C LYS A 114 -7.64 12.92 5.96
N VAL A 115 -6.55 12.21 6.21
CA VAL A 115 -6.35 10.82 5.81
C VAL A 115 -6.04 10.01 7.06
N TYR A 116 -6.83 8.98 7.30
CA TYR A 116 -6.58 7.96 8.30
C TYR A 116 -6.13 6.69 7.61
N GLY A 117 -4.99 6.13 7.99
CA GLY A 117 -4.52 4.83 7.52
C GLY A 117 -4.59 3.80 8.65
N ILE A 118 -5.10 2.61 8.38
CA ILE A 118 -5.09 1.48 9.31
C ILE A 118 -4.33 0.33 8.68
N GLU A 119 -3.33 -0.16 9.41
CA GLU A 119 -2.46 -1.26 8.99
C GLU A 119 -2.09 -2.13 10.19
N ILE A 120 -2.10 -3.44 10.02
CA ILE A 120 -1.77 -4.38 11.09
C ILE A 120 -0.25 -4.52 11.29
N ASN A 121 0.52 -4.33 10.22
CA ASN A 121 1.98 -4.41 10.25
C ASN A 121 2.58 -3.14 10.85
N LYS A 122 3.26 -3.29 12.00
CA LYS A 122 3.88 -2.17 12.71
C LYS A 122 4.96 -1.45 11.88
N ASN A 123 5.80 -2.19 11.15
CA ASN A 123 6.86 -1.58 10.35
C ASN A 123 6.28 -0.77 9.18
N ALA A 124 5.24 -1.30 8.53
CA ALA A 124 4.53 -0.58 7.48
C ALA A 124 3.89 0.71 8.02
N THR A 125 3.25 0.68 9.19
CA THR A 125 2.67 1.88 9.84
C THR A 125 3.74 2.92 10.18
N ILE A 126 4.92 2.49 10.67
CA ILE A 126 6.07 3.37 10.92
C ILE A 126 6.53 4.02 9.61
N ASN A 127 6.64 3.23 8.53
CA ASN A 127 7.00 3.76 7.22
C ASN A 127 5.96 4.75 6.70
N ALA A 128 4.66 4.46 6.83
CA ALA A 128 3.58 5.36 6.43
C ALA A 128 3.67 6.72 7.15
N THR A 129 3.90 6.70 8.47
CA THR A 129 4.11 7.91 9.26
C THR A 129 5.35 8.70 8.81
N TYR A 130 6.44 8.00 8.56
CA TYR A 130 7.66 8.60 8.03
C TYR A 130 7.42 9.21 6.64
N ASN A 131 6.72 8.49 5.76
CA ASN A 131 6.39 8.92 4.40
C ASN A 131 5.52 10.18 4.40
N ALA A 132 4.54 10.30 5.28
CA ALA A 132 3.79 11.54 5.45
C ALA A 132 4.73 12.72 5.79
N LYS A 133 5.64 12.50 6.74
CA LYS A 133 6.58 13.53 7.21
C LYS A 133 7.53 14.01 6.12
N ILE A 134 8.16 13.10 5.36
CA ILE A 134 9.14 13.49 4.32
C ILE A 134 8.49 14.21 3.13
N ASN A 135 7.18 14.00 2.93
CA ASN A 135 6.39 14.70 1.92
C ASN A 135 5.69 15.97 2.46
N GLY A 136 5.95 16.36 3.70
CA GLY A 136 5.38 17.57 4.30
C GLY A 136 3.88 17.51 4.56
N LEU A 137 3.30 16.30 4.65
CA LEU A 137 1.86 16.08 4.83
C LEU A 137 1.54 15.99 6.33
N ASN A 138 0.78 16.96 6.84
CA ASN A 138 0.44 17.07 8.26
C ASN A 138 -1.00 16.60 8.57
N ASN A 139 -1.76 16.19 7.56
CA ASN A 139 -3.14 15.76 7.67
C ASN A 139 -3.33 14.24 7.58
N CYS A 140 -2.23 13.47 7.71
CA CYS A 140 -2.23 12.01 7.67
C CYS A 140 -2.02 11.42 9.07
N PHE A 141 -2.86 10.46 9.45
CA PHE A 141 -2.86 9.81 10.77
C PHE A 141 -2.89 8.30 10.60
N TYR A 142 -1.87 7.60 11.10
CA TYR A 142 -1.74 6.16 10.94
C TYR A 142 -1.93 5.42 12.27
N LEU A 143 -2.74 4.36 12.23
CA LEU A 143 -3.08 3.51 13.36
C LEU A 143 -2.61 2.08 13.08
N CYS A 144 -1.84 1.50 14.02
CA CYS A 144 -1.35 0.12 13.90
C CYS A 144 -2.27 -0.83 14.67
N GLY A 145 -2.87 -1.80 13.97
CA GLY A 145 -3.71 -2.84 14.57
C GLY A 145 -4.89 -3.27 13.70
N ASP A 146 -5.81 -4.03 14.32
CA ASP A 146 -7.02 -4.51 13.63
C ASP A 146 -7.99 -3.36 13.34
N ALA A 147 -8.46 -3.27 12.11
CA ALA A 147 -9.37 -2.22 11.67
C ALA A 147 -10.71 -2.24 12.42
N ASN A 148 -11.22 -3.44 12.78
CA ASN A 148 -12.48 -3.55 13.52
C ASN A 148 -12.41 -2.90 14.91
N GLU A 149 -11.22 -2.93 15.52
CA GLU A 149 -11.00 -2.30 16.84
C GLU A 149 -10.70 -0.81 16.71
N LEU A 150 -9.90 -0.44 15.68
CA LEU A 150 -9.35 0.90 15.57
C LEU A 150 -10.30 1.92 14.96
N ILE A 151 -11.27 1.48 14.13
CA ILE A 151 -12.22 2.40 13.52
C ILE A 151 -13.03 3.21 14.55
N SER A 152 -13.30 2.60 15.70
CA SER A 152 -14.02 3.28 16.80
C SER A 152 -13.22 4.42 17.46
N LYS A 153 -11.91 4.49 17.22
CA LYS A 153 -11.01 5.56 17.70
C LYS A 153 -10.98 6.77 16.77
N ILE A 154 -11.56 6.65 15.58
CA ILE A 154 -11.68 7.75 14.62
C ILE A 154 -13.00 8.46 14.89
N ASN A 155 -12.93 9.70 15.37
CA ASN A 155 -14.11 10.51 15.71
C ASN A 155 -14.65 11.29 14.50
N ASP A 156 -13.85 11.47 13.45
CA ASP A 156 -14.30 12.16 12.25
C ASP A 156 -15.23 11.26 11.42
N LYS A 157 -16.22 11.87 10.78
CA LYS A 157 -17.02 11.18 9.77
C LYS A 157 -16.16 10.86 8.57
N ILE A 158 -16.07 9.59 8.21
CA ILE A 158 -15.39 9.14 7.01
C ILE A 158 -16.31 9.35 5.80
N ASP A 159 -15.82 10.04 4.80
CA ASP A 159 -16.54 10.29 3.55
C ASP A 159 -16.13 9.31 2.45
N LEU A 160 -14.83 8.98 2.34
CA LEU A 160 -14.27 8.05 1.37
C LEU A 160 -13.50 6.95 2.07
N VAL A 161 -13.73 5.70 1.68
CA VAL A 161 -12.86 4.56 2.05
C VAL A 161 -12.08 4.10 0.83
N ILE A 162 -10.76 3.97 0.97
CA ILE A 162 -9.90 3.27 0.01
C ILE A 162 -9.58 1.90 0.59
N ILE A 163 -9.59 0.87 -0.24
CA ILE A 163 -9.32 -0.50 0.18
C ILE A 163 -8.43 -1.15 -0.86
N ASP A 164 -7.29 -1.71 -0.41
CA ASP A 164 -6.41 -2.57 -1.20
C ASP A 164 -6.10 -3.83 -0.38
N PRO A 165 -7.04 -4.78 -0.29
CA PRO A 165 -6.91 -5.95 0.54
C PRO A 165 -6.01 -7.02 -0.10
N PRO A 166 -5.56 -8.03 0.67
CA PRO A 166 -4.87 -9.19 0.11
C PRO A 166 -5.70 -9.90 -0.98
N ARG A 167 -5.06 -10.76 -1.78
CA ARG A 167 -5.68 -11.55 -2.87
C ARG A 167 -6.97 -12.28 -2.50
N SER A 168 -7.11 -12.69 -1.25
CA SER A 168 -8.32 -13.34 -0.74
C SER A 168 -9.54 -12.41 -0.66
N GLY A 169 -9.34 -11.12 -0.90
CA GLY A 169 -10.34 -10.07 -0.72
C GLY A 169 -10.66 -9.81 0.75
N MET A 170 -11.79 -9.17 1.00
CA MET A 170 -12.26 -8.84 2.35
C MET A 170 -12.84 -10.07 3.06
N SER A 171 -12.60 -10.16 4.36
CA SER A 171 -13.34 -11.08 5.24
C SER A 171 -14.78 -10.62 5.42
N LYS A 172 -15.66 -11.51 5.91
CA LYS A 172 -17.04 -11.12 6.26
C LYS A 172 -17.06 -9.97 7.27
N ASN A 173 -16.20 -10.02 8.28
CA ASN A 173 -16.08 -8.95 9.28
C ASN A 173 -15.62 -7.63 8.64
N GLY A 174 -14.70 -7.69 7.67
CA GLY A 174 -14.26 -6.52 6.91
C GLY A 174 -15.40 -5.89 6.08
N ILE A 175 -16.25 -6.70 5.45
CA ILE A 175 -17.45 -6.20 4.75
C ILE A 175 -18.42 -5.54 5.72
N GLU A 176 -18.69 -6.15 6.87
CA GLU A 176 -19.54 -5.55 7.90
C GLU A 176 -18.93 -4.26 8.47
N LEU A 177 -17.59 -4.19 8.57
CA LEU A 177 -16.90 -2.94 8.93
C LEU A 177 -17.17 -1.83 7.92
N LEU A 178 -17.07 -2.11 6.62
CA LEU A 178 -17.37 -1.12 5.57
C LEU A 178 -18.80 -0.58 5.67
N LYS A 179 -19.77 -1.48 5.87
CA LYS A 179 -21.17 -1.09 6.09
C LYS A 179 -21.34 -0.21 7.33
N LYS A 180 -20.61 -0.53 8.40
CA LYS A 180 -20.64 0.22 9.67
C LYS A 180 -19.98 1.61 9.53
N VAL A 181 -18.87 1.72 8.80
CA VAL A 181 -18.21 3.01 8.48
C VAL A 181 -19.17 3.89 7.70
N ASN A 182 -19.95 3.30 6.81
CA ASN A 182 -21.05 3.96 6.11
C ASN A 182 -20.62 5.20 5.33
N ALA A 183 -19.43 5.15 4.71
CA ALA A 183 -18.90 6.21 3.88
C ALA A 183 -19.78 6.47 2.65
N SER A 184 -19.75 7.67 2.12
CA SER A 184 -20.46 8.02 0.88
C SER A 184 -19.87 7.31 -0.32
N ASP A 185 -18.55 7.11 -0.29
CA ASP A 185 -17.78 6.61 -1.42
C ASP A 185 -16.80 5.52 -0.97
N ILE A 186 -16.59 4.52 -1.85
CA ILE A 186 -15.59 3.47 -1.67
C ILE A 186 -14.80 3.33 -2.97
N ILE A 187 -13.47 3.36 -2.90
CA ILE A 187 -12.58 2.97 -3.99
C ILE A 187 -11.93 1.66 -3.56
N TYR A 188 -12.30 0.58 -4.23
CA TYR A 188 -11.80 -0.77 -3.98
C TYR A 188 -10.80 -1.13 -5.08
N ILE A 189 -9.56 -1.41 -4.69
CA ILE A 189 -8.49 -1.89 -5.56
C ILE A 189 -8.31 -3.37 -5.28
N ALA A 190 -8.17 -4.20 -6.29
CA ALA A 190 -8.01 -5.63 -6.14
C ALA A 190 -7.20 -6.25 -7.28
N CYS A 191 -6.24 -7.09 -6.92
CA CYS A 191 -5.46 -7.86 -7.90
C CYS A 191 -6.17 -9.13 -8.39
N ASP A 192 -7.38 -9.43 -7.87
CA ASP A 192 -8.22 -10.54 -8.30
C ASP A 192 -9.68 -10.06 -8.51
N PRO A 193 -10.14 -9.96 -9.78
CA PRO A 193 -11.49 -9.51 -10.10
C PRO A 193 -12.59 -10.45 -9.57
N ILE A 194 -12.28 -11.73 -9.36
CA ILE A 194 -13.29 -12.71 -8.86
C ILE A 194 -13.60 -12.42 -7.40
N THR A 195 -12.57 -12.21 -6.58
CA THR A 195 -12.76 -11.84 -5.17
C THR A 195 -13.40 -10.48 -5.03
N LEU A 196 -13.02 -9.51 -5.89
CA LEU A 196 -13.69 -8.21 -5.96
C LEU A 196 -15.19 -8.33 -6.24
N ALA A 197 -15.59 -9.11 -7.26
CA ALA A 197 -16.99 -9.31 -7.62
C ALA A 197 -17.79 -9.94 -6.46
N ARG A 198 -17.17 -10.90 -5.75
CA ARG A 198 -17.76 -11.50 -4.54
C ARG A 198 -18.02 -10.46 -3.47
N ASP A 199 -17.03 -9.62 -3.18
CA ASP A 199 -17.09 -8.63 -2.10
C ASP A 199 -18.09 -7.52 -2.43
N ILE A 200 -18.12 -7.03 -3.68
CA ILE A 200 -19.12 -6.06 -4.16
C ILE A 200 -20.54 -6.65 -4.06
N ASN A 201 -20.72 -7.93 -4.33
CA ASN A 201 -22.03 -8.55 -4.19
C ASN A 201 -22.59 -8.48 -2.74
N TYR A 202 -21.72 -8.45 -1.71
CA TYR A 202 -22.16 -8.21 -0.32
C TYR A 202 -22.52 -6.75 -0.05
N LEU A 203 -22.00 -5.81 -0.84
CA LEU A 203 -22.24 -4.36 -0.70
C LEU A 203 -23.37 -3.85 -1.62
N LYS A 204 -23.88 -4.66 -2.54
CA LYS A 204 -24.81 -4.24 -3.60
C LYS A 204 -26.12 -3.60 -3.14
N ASN A 205 -26.56 -3.89 -1.90
CA ASN A 205 -27.79 -3.29 -1.35
C ASN A 205 -27.54 -1.84 -0.89
N ASP A 206 -26.34 -1.55 -0.44
CA ASP A 206 -25.95 -0.27 0.16
C ASP A 206 -25.25 0.65 -0.83
N TYR A 207 -24.56 0.08 -1.83
CA TYR A 207 -23.74 0.81 -2.80
C TYR A 207 -24.06 0.46 -4.25
N SER A 208 -23.83 1.43 -5.14
CA SER A 208 -23.90 1.29 -6.60
C SER A 208 -22.53 1.43 -7.22
N ILE A 209 -22.21 0.59 -8.21
CA ILE A 209 -20.99 0.70 -9.00
C ILE A 209 -21.08 1.93 -9.90
N LYS A 210 -20.09 2.82 -9.83
CA LYS A 210 -19.94 3.96 -10.73
C LYS A 210 -18.99 3.67 -11.88
N SER A 211 -17.85 3.03 -11.58
CA SER A 211 -16.89 2.64 -12.62
C SER A 211 -16.12 1.40 -12.19
N VAL A 212 -15.63 0.65 -13.19
CA VAL A 212 -14.68 -0.45 -13.03
C VAL A 212 -13.59 -0.27 -14.07
N ILE A 213 -12.33 -0.22 -13.64
CA ILE A 213 -11.17 0.02 -14.50
C ILE A 213 -10.17 -1.09 -14.26
N GLY A 214 -9.72 -1.77 -15.32
CA GLY A 214 -8.67 -2.77 -15.27
C GLY A 214 -7.31 -2.16 -15.62
N LEU A 215 -6.25 -2.55 -14.90
CA LEU A 215 -4.87 -2.15 -15.12
C LEU A 215 -3.98 -3.38 -15.30
N ASP A 216 -3.10 -3.36 -16.30
CA ASP A 216 -2.11 -4.41 -16.55
C ASP A 216 -0.88 -4.23 -15.65
N MET A 217 -1.08 -4.35 -14.33
CA MET A 217 -0.02 -4.22 -13.32
C MET A 217 1.02 -5.34 -13.44
N PHE A 218 0.57 -6.52 -13.82
CA PHE A 218 1.37 -7.75 -13.86
C PHE A 218 1.42 -8.32 -15.28
N SER A 219 2.00 -7.55 -16.21
CA SER A 219 2.09 -7.90 -17.64
C SER A 219 2.64 -9.31 -17.85
N PHE A 220 2.12 -10.00 -18.88
CA PHE A 220 2.39 -11.41 -19.20
C PHE A 220 1.90 -12.43 -18.15
N THR A 221 1.03 -12.03 -17.24
CA THR A 221 0.32 -12.93 -16.33
C THR A 221 -1.19 -12.83 -16.55
N TYR A 222 -1.98 -13.67 -15.89
CA TYR A 222 -3.44 -13.60 -15.91
C TYR A 222 -4.02 -12.62 -14.87
N HIS A 223 -3.16 -11.95 -14.12
CA HIS A 223 -3.60 -11.02 -13.07
C HIS A 223 -3.94 -9.65 -13.66
N VAL A 224 -5.07 -9.13 -13.24
CA VAL A 224 -5.54 -7.78 -13.59
C VAL A 224 -5.77 -7.02 -12.31
N GLU A 225 -5.05 -5.93 -12.12
CA GLU A 225 -5.37 -4.98 -11.06
C GLU A 225 -6.66 -4.25 -11.43
N THR A 226 -7.63 -4.22 -10.53
CA THR A 226 -8.95 -3.67 -10.82
C THR A 226 -9.31 -2.61 -9.82
N ILE A 227 -9.64 -1.41 -10.30
CA ILE A 227 -10.20 -0.33 -9.48
C ILE A 227 -11.71 -0.34 -9.67
N CYS A 228 -12.44 -0.46 -8.57
CA CYS A 228 -13.90 -0.32 -8.56
C CYS A 228 -14.31 0.87 -7.69
N TYR A 229 -14.99 1.84 -8.29
CA TYR A 229 -15.55 2.98 -7.58
C TYR A 229 -17.02 2.75 -7.28
N LEU A 230 -17.37 2.80 -6.00
CA LEU A 230 -18.70 2.59 -5.48
C LEU A 230 -19.20 3.88 -4.80
N THR A 231 -20.49 4.19 -4.99
CA THR A 231 -21.15 5.27 -4.26
C THR A 231 -22.37 4.74 -3.53
N LYS A 232 -22.62 5.32 -2.36
CA LYS A 232 -23.80 4.98 -1.57
C LYS A 232 -25.08 5.27 -2.33
N LYS A 233 -26.08 4.40 -2.18
CA LYS A 233 -27.44 4.56 -2.76
C LYS A 233 -28.24 5.61 -2.02
#